data_0aafa70c31304044df19b03123d33bf6
#
_entry.id   0aafa70c31304044df19b03123d33bf6
#
_cell.length_a   1.000
_cell.length_b   1.000
_cell.length_c   1.000
_cell.angle_alpha   90.00
_cell.angle_beta   90.00
_cell.angle_gamma   90.00
#
_symmetry.space_group_name_H-M   'P 1'
#
loop_
_entity.id
_entity.type
_entity.pdbx_description
1 polymer ?
#
loop_
_entity_poly.entity_id
_entity_poly.type
_entity_poly.pdbx_seq_one_letter_code
_entity_poly.pdbx_strand_id
1 'polypeptide(L)'
;MRNKIMITHGEGENYLELINEDIFAFLRKLEIMGDDKPLVIVGGKPNPRFCPAEINGSPLHQIHLSMMNYSYWCQVIFQLSHELAHYFIYCHCKDESRYASWLEETICEAMSLYFLARYRDNWKELSLYKCNAVYDKTVGEYLENELRKEGTERLSRCSSYQELLEIDETSQECREDRRIERNKLFSLICERDIKGMIFYRDYIIPNSKILDCDRYLQDFPFSAPVKYLCDLQTNILTKAEYGQEGA
;
A
#
# COMPACT_ATOMS: atom_id res chain seq x y z
N MET A 1 -2.26 -16.15 -17.49
CA MET A 1 -3.41 -15.50 -18.15
C MET A 1 -3.29 -13.99 -17.93
N ARG A 2 -3.73 -13.14 -18.88
CA ARG A 2 -3.81 -11.69 -18.62
C ARG A 2 -5.11 -11.47 -17.86
N ASN A 3 -5.08 -10.92 -16.64
CA ASN A 3 -6.28 -10.48 -15.97
C ASN A 3 -7.02 -9.51 -16.91
N LYS A 4 -8.31 -9.73 -17.10
CA LYS A 4 -9.13 -8.81 -17.90
C LYS A 4 -9.35 -7.57 -17.05
N ILE A 5 -8.55 -6.53 -17.31
CA ILE A 5 -8.72 -5.24 -16.66
C ILE A 5 -9.74 -4.45 -17.48
N MET A 6 -10.75 -3.92 -16.80
CA MET A 6 -11.75 -3.03 -17.39
C MET A 6 -11.65 -1.68 -16.68
N ILE A 7 -11.55 -0.61 -17.44
CA ILE A 7 -11.50 0.75 -16.93
C ILE A 7 -12.82 1.41 -17.27
N THR A 8 -13.43 2.12 -16.34
CA THR A 8 -14.63 2.92 -16.63
C THR A 8 -14.22 4.22 -17.31
N HIS A 9 -15.01 4.63 -18.28
CA HIS A 9 -14.73 5.80 -19.10
C HIS A 9 -14.43 7.06 -18.27
N GLY A 10 -13.32 7.73 -18.64
CA GLY A 10 -12.88 8.98 -18.06
C GLY A 10 -11.89 9.69 -18.99
N GLU A 11 -11.66 10.97 -18.77
CA GLU A 11 -10.65 11.72 -19.52
C GLU A 11 -9.26 11.17 -19.21
N GLY A 12 -8.50 10.78 -20.26
CA GLY A 12 -7.16 10.23 -20.11
C GLY A 12 -7.11 8.74 -19.74
N GLU A 13 -8.14 7.96 -20.03
CA GLU A 13 -8.24 6.51 -19.80
C GLU A 13 -7.00 5.74 -20.28
N ASN A 14 -6.46 6.11 -21.45
CA ASN A 14 -5.23 5.54 -21.98
C ASN A 14 -4.02 5.71 -21.06
N TYR A 15 -3.93 6.81 -20.30
CA TYR A 15 -2.83 7.01 -19.33
C TYR A 15 -2.99 6.10 -18.10
N LEU A 16 -4.22 5.93 -17.63
CA LEU A 16 -4.51 4.98 -16.56
C LEU A 16 -4.14 3.55 -16.96
N GLU A 17 -4.45 3.13 -18.21
CA GLU A 17 -4.04 1.84 -18.75
C GLU A 17 -2.52 1.68 -18.73
N LEU A 18 -1.76 2.67 -19.24
CA LEU A 18 -0.31 2.63 -19.27
C LEU A 18 0.30 2.54 -17.86
N ILE A 19 -0.20 3.34 -16.92
CA ILE A 19 0.26 3.31 -15.51
C ILE A 19 -0.01 1.94 -14.89
N ASN A 20 -1.20 1.42 -15.10
CA ASN A 20 -1.58 0.12 -14.58
C ASN A 20 -0.72 -1.00 -15.17
N GLU A 21 -0.49 -1.00 -16.47
CA GLU A 21 0.38 -1.99 -17.13
C GLU A 21 1.82 -1.94 -16.62
N ASP A 22 2.39 -0.74 -16.41
CA ASP A 22 3.74 -0.55 -15.88
C ASP A 22 3.87 -1.11 -14.46
N ILE A 23 2.87 -0.85 -13.57
CA ILE A 23 2.85 -1.38 -12.21
C ILE A 23 2.72 -2.91 -12.21
N PHE A 24 1.78 -3.47 -12.99
CA PHE A 24 1.60 -4.91 -13.10
C PHE A 24 2.82 -5.61 -13.71
N ALA A 25 3.46 -5.01 -14.71
CA ALA A 25 4.67 -5.56 -15.32
C ALA A 25 5.81 -5.64 -14.30
N PHE A 26 5.95 -4.61 -13.46
CA PHE A 26 6.93 -4.60 -12.38
C PHE A 26 6.64 -5.68 -11.33
N LEU A 27 5.42 -5.75 -10.80
CA LEU A 27 5.07 -6.73 -9.76
C LEU A 27 5.16 -8.18 -10.25
N ARG A 28 4.84 -8.43 -11.53
CA ARG A 28 5.03 -9.76 -12.14
C ARG A 28 6.49 -10.20 -12.20
N LYS A 29 7.45 -9.27 -12.42
CA LYS A 29 8.89 -9.60 -12.33
C LYS A 29 9.29 -10.09 -10.95
N LEU A 30 8.57 -9.66 -9.92
CA LEU A 30 8.77 -10.07 -8.54
C LEU A 30 7.93 -11.31 -8.17
N GLU A 31 7.28 -11.96 -9.15
CA GLU A 31 6.38 -13.09 -8.95
C GLU A 31 5.17 -12.77 -8.05
N ILE A 32 4.77 -11.50 -7.98
CA ILE A 32 3.57 -11.05 -7.28
C ILE A 32 2.42 -11.07 -8.29
N MET A 33 1.47 -11.96 -8.07
CA MET A 33 0.38 -12.21 -9.01
C MET A 33 -0.97 -11.91 -8.35
N GLY A 34 -1.88 -11.32 -9.14
CA GLY A 34 -3.29 -11.25 -8.77
C GLY A 34 -3.99 -12.61 -8.97
N ASP A 35 -5.24 -12.71 -8.56
CA ASP A 35 -6.05 -13.90 -8.87
C ASP A 35 -6.67 -13.83 -10.30
N ASP A 36 -7.43 -14.86 -10.67
CA ASP A 36 -7.98 -15.00 -12.02
C ASP A 36 -9.25 -14.15 -12.27
N LYS A 37 -9.73 -13.46 -11.24
CA LYS A 37 -10.95 -12.65 -11.36
C LYS A 37 -10.67 -11.36 -12.14
N PRO A 38 -11.68 -10.85 -12.89
CA PRO A 38 -11.56 -9.55 -13.52
C PRO A 38 -11.31 -8.44 -12.49
N LEU A 39 -10.44 -7.47 -12.85
CA LEU A 39 -10.21 -6.26 -12.06
C LEU A 39 -10.84 -5.08 -12.81
N VAL A 40 -11.72 -4.33 -12.15
CA VAL A 40 -12.39 -3.14 -12.68
C VAL A 40 -11.89 -1.91 -11.95
N ILE A 41 -11.39 -0.92 -12.68
CA ILE A 41 -10.98 0.37 -12.12
C ILE A 41 -12.06 1.40 -12.40
N VAL A 42 -12.58 2.03 -11.36
CA VAL A 42 -13.72 2.98 -11.41
C VAL A 42 -13.27 4.34 -10.89
N GLY A 43 -13.30 5.36 -11.72
CA GLY A 43 -13.02 6.74 -11.33
C GLY A 43 -14.21 7.49 -10.71
N GLY A 44 -13.94 8.67 -10.13
CA GLY A 44 -14.97 9.60 -9.63
C GLY A 44 -15.67 9.13 -8.35
N LYS A 45 -15.04 8.28 -7.56
CA LYS A 45 -15.58 7.82 -6.28
C LYS A 45 -15.04 8.70 -5.13
N PRO A 46 -15.87 9.09 -4.16
CA PRO A 46 -15.45 10.01 -3.11
C PRO A 46 -14.28 9.45 -2.27
N ASN A 47 -14.25 8.15 -2.05
CA ASN A 47 -13.22 7.48 -1.28
C ASN A 47 -12.51 6.43 -2.15
N PRO A 48 -11.21 6.60 -2.46
CA PRO A 48 -10.42 5.55 -3.07
C PRO A 48 -10.44 4.30 -2.19
N ARG A 49 -10.61 3.14 -2.81
CA ARG A 49 -10.56 1.86 -2.09
C ARG A 49 -10.49 0.68 -3.05
N PHE A 50 -9.86 -0.38 -2.61
CA PHE A 50 -10.03 -1.72 -3.16
C PHE A 50 -11.23 -2.41 -2.50
N CYS A 51 -12.03 -3.16 -3.27
CA CYS A 51 -13.07 -4.02 -2.73
C CYS A 51 -13.32 -5.26 -3.62
N PRO A 52 -13.45 -6.44 -3.02
CA PRO A 52 -14.08 -7.57 -3.69
C PRO A 52 -15.52 -7.23 -4.00
N ALA A 53 -16.00 -7.60 -5.18
CA ALA A 53 -17.34 -7.27 -5.65
C ALA A 53 -17.96 -8.42 -6.45
N GLU A 54 -19.24 -8.31 -6.75
CA GLU A 54 -19.98 -9.25 -7.60
C GLU A 54 -20.89 -8.46 -8.54
N ILE A 55 -20.89 -8.83 -9.81
CA ILE A 55 -21.81 -8.28 -10.81
C ILE A 55 -22.52 -9.44 -11.48
N ASN A 56 -23.84 -9.46 -11.39
CA ASN A 56 -24.71 -10.51 -11.97
C ASN A 56 -24.28 -11.93 -11.59
N GLY A 57 -23.93 -12.16 -10.32
CA GLY A 57 -23.48 -13.47 -9.81
C GLY A 57 -22.05 -13.85 -10.20
N SER A 58 -21.30 -12.95 -10.86
CA SER A 58 -19.92 -13.19 -11.25
C SER A 58 -18.97 -12.41 -10.33
N PRO A 59 -18.06 -13.09 -9.61
CA PRO A 59 -17.13 -12.43 -8.71
C PRO A 59 -16.08 -11.64 -9.50
N LEU A 60 -15.76 -10.45 -9.04
CA LEU A 60 -14.73 -9.57 -9.59
C LEU A 60 -14.05 -8.76 -8.48
N HIS A 61 -13.03 -8.01 -8.85
CA HIS A 61 -12.39 -7.02 -7.98
C HIS A 61 -12.64 -5.61 -8.51
N GLN A 62 -12.81 -4.65 -7.59
CA GLN A 62 -12.93 -3.25 -7.96
C GLN A 62 -11.87 -2.41 -7.25
N ILE A 63 -11.30 -1.47 -8.00
CA ILE A 63 -10.50 -0.37 -7.46
C ILE A 63 -11.26 0.91 -7.75
N HIS A 64 -11.57 1.66 -6.71
CA HIS A 64 -12.15 2.99 -6.81
C HIS A 64 -11.05 4.04 -6.74
N LEU A 65 -11.08 5.02 -7.65
CA LEU A 65 -10.20 6.19 -7.63
C LEU A 65 -11.05 7.45 -7.46
N SER A 66 -10.51 8.45 -6.75
CA SER A 66 -11.26 9.68 -6.50
C SER A 66 -11.34 10.62 -7.72
N MET A 67 -10.40 10.50 -8.66
CA MET A 67 -10.36 11.33 -9.85
C MET A 67 -11.17 10.72 -11.01
N MET A 68 -11.68 11.59 -11.89
CA MET A 68 -12.24 11.24 -13.20
C MET A 68 -11.34 11.69 -14.37
N ASN A 69 -10.37 12.55 -14.10
CA ASN A 69 -9.38 12.97 -15.09
C ASN A 69 -8.03 12.29 -14.77
N TYR A 70 -7.67 11.32 -15.60
CA TYR A 70 -6.46 10.53 -15.44
C TYR A 70 -5.23 11.19 -16.06
N SER A 71 -5.33 12.45 -16.51
CA SER A 71 -4.19 13.25 -16.96
C SER A 71 -3.35 13.80 -15.81
N TYR A 72 -3.84 13.74 -14.57
CA TYR A 72 -3.05 14.03 -13.36
C TYR A 72 -2.24 12.80 -12.93
N TRP A 73 -1.23 12.45 -13.71
CA TRP A 73 -0.52 11.17 -13.59
C TRP A 73 0.07 10.91 -12.20
N CYS A 74 0.63 11.94 -11.53
CA CYS A 74 1.15 11.79 -10.17
C CYS A 74 0.09 11.29 -9.20
N GLN A 75 -1.12 11.87 -9.26
CA GLN A 75 -2.24 11.47 -8.42
C GLN A 75 -2.75 10.07 -8.78
N VAL A 76 -2.78 9.75 -10.08
CA VAL A 76 -3.14 8.40 -10.56
C VAL A 76 -2.14 7.37 -10.06
N ILE A 77 -0.82 7.61 -10.23
CA ILE A 77 0.24 6.72 -9.75
C ILE A 77 0.08 6.49 -8.24
N PHE A 78 -0.09 7.56 -7.46
CA PHE A 78 -0.22 7.49 -6.00
C PHE A 78 -1.44 6.68 -5.57
N GLN A 79 -2.63 7.01 -6.06
CA GLN A 79 -3.85 6.32 -5.65
C GLN A 79 -3.93 4.89 -6.19
N LEU A 80 -3.60 4.70 -7.47
CA LEU A 80 -3.68 3.37 -8.08
C LEU A 80 -2.69 2.39 -7.42
N SER A 81 -1.46 2.81 -7.14
CA SER A 81 -0.49 1.92 -6.49
C SER A 81 -0.87 1.59 -5.05
N HIS A 82 -1.55 2.50 -4.33
CA HIS A 82 -2.13 2.23 -3.02
C HIS A 82 -3.18 1.12 -3.10
N GLU A 83 -4.16 1.29 -3.96
CA GLU A 83 -5.28 0.34 -4.10
C GLU A 83 -4.83 -1.01 -4.71
N LEU A 84 -3.83 -0.98 -5.59
CA LEU A 84 -3.21 -2.19 -6.10
C LEU A 84 -2.44 -2.95 -5.02
N ALA A 85 -1.79 -2.25 -4.07
CA ALA A 85 -1.16 -2.92 -2.95
C ALA A 85 -2.19 -3.70 -2.12
N HIS A 86 -3.34 -3.09 -1.76
CA HIS A 86 -4.45 -3.80 -1.13
C HIS A 86 -4.94 -5.00 -1.95
N TYR A 87 -5.10 -4.81 -3.26
CA TYR A 87 -5.53 -5.89 -4.17
C TYR A 87 -4.56 -7.09 -4.13
N PHE A 88 -3.25 -6.85 -4.24
CA PHE A 88 -2.27 -7.94 -4.25
C PHE A 88 -2.14 -8.61 -2.87
N ILE A 89 -2.20 -7.86 -1.78
CA ILE A 89 -2.24 -8.38 -0.41
C ILE A 89 -3.45 -9.29 -0.24
N TYR A 90 -4.64 -8.84 -0.65
CA TYR A 90 -5.87 -9.63 -0.58
C TYR A 90 -5.81 -10.89 -1.47
N CYS A 91 -5.28 -10.78 -2.69
CA CYS A 91 -5.14 -11.94 -3.58
C CYS A 91 -4.20 -12.99 -3.00
N HIS A 92 -3.15 -12.56 -2.28
CA HIS A 92 -2.21 -13.46 -1.64
C HIS A 92 -2.84 -14.15 -0.41
N CYS A 93 -3.48 -13.39 0.47
CA CYS A 93 -4.11 -13.92 1.70
C CYS A 93 -5.51 -13.33 1.91
N LYS A 94 -6.54 -14.17 1.74
CA LYS A 94 -7.96 -13.81 1.91
C LYS A 94 -8.49 -14.05 3.32
N ASP A 95 -7.63 -14.49 4.24
CA ASP A 95 -8.01 -14.77 5.62
C ASP A 95 -8.15 -13.46 6.40
N GLU A 96 -9.40 -13.03 6.61
CA GLU A 96 -9.71 -11.79 7.33
C GLU A 96 -9.29 -11.83 8.81
N SER A 97 -9.09 -13.03 9.39
CA SER A 97 -8.51 -13.14 10.74
C SER A 97 -7.08 -12.63 10.84
N ARG A 98 -6.40 -12.50 9.67
CA ARG A 98 -5.03 -12.00 9.53
C ARG A 98 -4.96 -10.56 9.01
N TYR A 99 -6.05 -9.83 9.08
CA TYR A 99 -6.10 -8.43 8.67
C TYR A 99 -5.79 -7.49 9.85
N ALA A 100 -4.81 -6.61 9.66
CA ALA A 100 -4.50 -5.51 10.57
C ALA A 100 -4.48 -4.20 9.77
N SER A 101 -5.49 -3.35 9.97
CA SER A 101 -5.70 -2.14 9.18
C SER A 101 -4.57 -1.13 9.35
N TRP A 102 -4.09 -0.92 10.59
CA TRP A 102 -2.99 -0.01 10.89
C TRP A 102 -1.72 -0.35 10.10
N LEU A 103 -1.44 -1.64 9.95
CA LEU A 103 -0.25 -2.15 9.26
C LEU A 103 -0.44 -2.12 7.74
N GLU A 104 -1.59 -2.61 7.25
CA GLU A 104 -1.89 -2.66 5.82
C GLU A 104 -1.89 -1.27 5.20
N GLU A 105 -2.57 -0.31 5.83
CA GLU A 105 -2.60 1.06 5.37
C GLU A 105 -1.20 1.71 5.39
N THR A 106 -0.37 1.42 6.41
CA THR A 106 1.01 1.90 6.47
C THR A 106 1.85 1.36 5.31
N ILE A 107 1.70 0.07 5.01
CA ILE A 107 2.38 -0.60 3.88
C ILE A 107 1.88 -0.03 2.55
N CYS A 108 0.57 0.06 2.33
CA CYS A 108 -0.01 0.54 1.07
C CYS A 108 0.37 2.00 0.78
N GLU A 109 0.38 2.87 1.78
CA GLU A 109 0.86 4.24 1.63
C GLU A 109 2.37 4.32 1.34
N ALA A 110 3.19 3.50 2.00
CA ALA A 110 4.63 3.43 1.71
C ALA A 110 4.90 2.90 0.29
N MET A 111 4.12 1.93 -0.17
CA MET A 111 4.15 1.43 -1.55
C MET A 111 3.77 2.51 -2.56
N SER A 112 2.82 3.39 -2.25
CA SER A 112 2.46 4.53 -3.12
C SER A 112 3.65 5.49 -3.30
N LEU A 113 4.37 5.80 -2.23
CA LEU A 113 5.58 6.62 -2.29
C LEU A 113 6.70 5.91 -3.05
N TYR A 114 6.86 4.60 -2.86
CA TYR A 114 7.83 3.79 -3.60
C TYR A 114 7.56 3.82 -5.11
N PHE A 115 6.31 3.68 -5.54
CA PHE A 115 5.97 3.76 -6.97
C PHE A 115 6.18 5.18 -7.52
N LEU A 116 5.87 6.24 -6.78
CA LEU A 116 6.21 7.61 -7.20
C LEU A 116 7.72 7.77 -7.40
N ALA A 117 8.54 7.30 -6.45
CA ALA A 117 10.00 7.35 -6.56
C ALA A 117 10.49 6.53 -7.76
N ARG A 118 9.95 5.31 -7.95
CA ARG A 118 10.26 4.47 -9.10
C ARG A 118 9.92 5.15 -10.43
N TYR A 119 8.76 5.80 -10.54
CA TYR A 119 8.38 6.55 -11.73
C TYR A 119 9.32 7.72 -11.99
N ARG A 120 9.70 8.48 -10.96
CA ARG A 120 10.71 9.56 -11.07
C ARG A 120 12.04 9.03 -11.59
N ASP A 121 12.55 7.97 -10.96
CA ASP A 121 13.92 7.50 -11.19
C ASP A 121 14.09 6.70 -12.50
N ASN A 122 13.04 6.01 -12.95
CA ASN A 122 13.06 5.17 -14.15
C ASN A 122 12.19 5.72 -15.29
N TRP A 123 11.88 7.01 -15.29
CA TRP A 123 10.93 7.63 -16.22
C TRP A 123 11.12 7.26 -17.68
N LYS A 124 12.37 7.20 -18.13
CA LYS A 124 12.74 6.89 -19.53
C LYS A 124 12.35 5.46 -19.96
N GLU A 125 12.20 4.55 -19.03
CA GLU A 125 11.87 3.16 -19.26
C GLU A 125 10.35 2.90 -19.24
N LEU A 126 9.57 3.89 -18.81
CA LEU A 126 8.14 3.76 -18.60
C LEU A 126 7.32 4.19 -19.81
N SER A 127 6.12 3.64 -19.94
CA SER A 127 5.24 3.85 -21.07
C SER A 127 4.88 5.32 -21.29
N LEU A 128 4.70 6.08 -20.20
CA LEU A 128 4.35 7.50 -20.24
C LEU A 128 5.47 8.43 -20.72
N TYR A 129 6.72 7.98 -20.76
CA TYR A 129 7.84 8.78 -21.27
C TYR A 129 7.60 9.29 -22.71
N LYS A 130 6.95 8.47 -23.54
CA LYS A 130 6.62 8.85 -24.93
C LYS A 130 5.57 9.97 -25.00
N CYS A 131 4.76 10.14 -23.96
CA CYS A 131 3.75 11.17 -23.89
C CYS A 131 4.32 12.51 -23.38
N ASN A 132 5.23 12.46 -22.41
CA ASN A 132 5.92 13.64 -21.87
C ASN A 132 7.29 13.24 -21.30
N ALA A 133 8.37 13.56 -22.00
CA ALA A 133 9.73 13.14 -21.67
C ALA A 133 10.31 13.80 -20.39
N VAL A 134 9.68 14.84 -19.83
CA VAL A 134 10.19 15.62 -18.71
C VAL A 134 9.25 15.63 -17.49
N TYR A 135 8.26 14.76 -17.47
CA TYR A 135 7.27 14.71 -16.40
C TYR A 135 7.80 14.09 -15.10
N ASP A 136 8.96 13.43 -15.14
CA ASP A 136 9.71 12.92 -13.98
C ASP A 136 9.91 13.99 -12.90
N LYS A 137 10.14 15.25 -13.29
CA LYS A 137 10.26 16.39 -12.37
C LYS A 137 8.97 16.62 -11.59
N THR A 138 7.83 16.61 -12.28
CA THR A 138 6.51 16.76 -11.65
C THR A 138 6.21 15.61 -10.70
N VAL A 139 6.59 14.37 -11.06
CA VAL A 139 6.49 13.22 -10.16
C VAL A 139 7.35 13.41 -8.92
N GLY A 140 8.59 13.93 -9.09
CA GLY A 140 9.50 14.24 -7.99
C GLY A 140 8.93 15.30 -7.04
N GLU A 141 8.41 16.41 -7.58
CA GLU A 141 7.76 17.46 -6.79
C GLU A 141 6.54 16.96 -6.02
N TYR A 142 5.72 16.11 -6.65
CA TYR A 142 4.56 15.49 -5.99
C TYR A 142 4.99 14.58 -4.84
N LEU A 143 6.00 13.72 -5.06
CA LEU A 143 6.58 12.86 -4.02
C LEU A 143 7.11 13.68 -2.84
N GLU A 144 7.87 14.74 -3.09
CA GLU A 144 8.38 15.60 -2.04
C GLU A 144 7.25 16.27 -1.25
N ASN A 145 6.19 16.71 -1.92
CA ASN A 145 5.03 17.29 -1.25
C ASN A 145 4.31 16.27 -0.36
N GLU A 146 4.18 15.00 -0.81
CA GLU A 146 3.63 13.94 0.02
C GLU A 146 4.50 13.64 1.25
N LEU A 147 5.83 13.67 1.10
CA LEU A 147 6.77 13.43 2.20
C LEU A 147 6.79 14.57 3.24
N ARG A 148 6.52 15.83 2.81
CA ARG A 148 6.47 17.00 3.70
C ARG A 148 5.18 17.14 4.50
N LYS A 149 4.13 16.36 4.18
CA LYS A 149 2.89 16.39 4.95
C LYS A 149 3.17 16.02 6.39
N GLU A 150 2.73 16.86 7.31
CA GLU A 150 2.87 16.59 8.75
C GLU A 150 2.10 15.33 9.16
N GLY A 151 2.66 14.57 10.07
CA GLY A 151 2.06 13.43 10.71
C GLY A 151 2.03 13.61 12.23
N THR A 152 1.13 12.90 12.88
CA THR A 152 1.18 12.75 14.33
C THR A 152 2.15 11.62 14.69
N GLU A 153 2.62 11.58 15.93
CA GLU A 153 3.41 10.45 16.45
C GLU A 153 2.52 9.42 17.14
N ARG A 154 1.23 9.34 16.78
CA ARG A 154 0.26 8.52 17.50
C ARG A 154 0.65 7.05 17.49
N LEU A 155 1.01 6.50 16.33
CA LEU A 155 1.39 5.09 16.22
C LEU A 155 2.70 4.79 16.97
N SER A 156 3.75 5.59 16.79
CA SER A 156 5.04 5.38 17.48
C SER A 156 4.99 5.66 18.98
N ARG A 157 4.02 6.45 19.44
CA ARG A 157 3.78 6.72 20.86
C ARG A 157 2.80 5.75 21.52
N CYS A 158 2.13 4.92 20.73
CA CYS A 158 1.23 3.90 21.24
C CYS A 158 1.94 3.08 22.33
N SER A 159 1.26 2.90 23.47
CA SER A 159 1.84 2.32 24.67
C SER A 159 1.05 1.12 25.20
N SER A 160 -0.02 0.72 24.49
CA SER A 160 -0.83 -0.42 24.88
C SER A 160 -1.45 -1.11 23.66
N TYR A 161 -1.81 -2.37 23.83
CA TYR A 161 -2.53 -3.11 22.79
C TYR A 161 -3.92 -2.50 22.53
N GLN A 162 -4.58 -1.95 23.57
CA GLN A 162 -5.87 -1.29 23.40
C GLN A 162 -5.78 -0.03 22.52
N GLU A 163 -4.75 0.80 22.73
CA GLU A 163 -4.50 1.96 21.86
C GLU A 163 -4.20 1.53 20.41
N LEU A 164 -3.49 0.42 20.22
CA LEU A 164 -3.24 -0.13 18.88
C LEU A 164 -4.54 -0.55 18.21
N LEU A 165 -5.48 -1.16 18.92
CA LEU A 165 -6.80 -1.51 18.37
C LEU A 165 -7.60 -0.27 17.99
N GLU A 166 -7.57 0.81 18.78
CA GLU A 166 -8.21 2.08 18.44
C GLU A 166 -7.60 2.73 17.18
N ILE A 167 -6.27 2.65 17.02
CA ILE A 167 -5.59 3.09 15.81
C ILE A 167 -5.99 2.20 14.62
N ASP A 168 -6.09 0.88 14.81
CA ASP A 168 -6.51 -0.07 13.78
C ASP A 168 -7.92 0.26 13.26
N GLU A 169 -8.87 0.55 14.15
CA GLU A 169 -10.26 0.90 13.82
C GLU A 169 -10.36 2.20 13.01
N THR A 170 -9.50 3.19 13.30
CA THR A 170 -9.53 4.51 12.63
C THR A 170 -8.56 4.64 11.47
N SER A 171 -7.78 3.61 11.17
CA SER A 171 -6.65 3.66 10.24
C SER A 171 -6.99 4.09 8.81
N GLN A 172 -8.19 3.77 8.31
CA GLN A 172 -8.63 4.18 6.98
C GLN A 172 -8.95 5.68 6.89
N GLU A 173 -9.33 6.30 8.01
CA GLU A 173 -9.76 7.70 8.06
C GLU A 173 -8.62 8.63 8.50
N CYS A 174 -7.81 8.21 9.48
CA CYS A 174 -6.77 9.03 10.13
C CYS A 174 -5.37 8.76 9.55
N ARG A 175 -5.13 9.19 8.30
CA ARG A 175 -3.83 8.98 7.61
C ARG A 175 -2.66 9.66 8.31
N GLU A 176 -2.89 10.81 8.96
CA GLU A 176 -1.87 11.57 9.69
C GLU A 176 -1.24 10.76 10.81
N ASP A 177 -1.94 9.82 11.39
CA ASP A 177 -1.47 8.98 12.49
C ASP A 177 -0.36 8.00 12.08
N ARG A 178 -0.16 7.80 10.77
CA ARG A 178 0.81 6.85 10.18
C ARG A 178 1.87 7.50 9.29
N ARG A 179 1.79 8.82 9.05
CA ARG A 179 2.68 9.47 8.06
C ARG A 179 4.15 9.37 8.41
N ILE A 180 4.50 9.41 9.69
CA ILE A 180 5.88 9.27 10.15
C ILE A 180 6.39 7.86 9.84
N GLU A 181 5.63 6.84 10.23
CA GLU A 181 5.97 5.44 10.04
C GLU A 181 5.97 5.05 8.57
N ARG A 182 4.99 5.53 7.80
CA ARG A 182 4.94 5.40 6.34
C ARG A 182 6.19 5.98 5.67
N ASN A 183 6.60 7.20 6.03
CA ASN A 183 7.77 7.86 5.46
C ASN A 183 9.05 7.10 5.84
N LYS A 184 9.14 6.62 7.07
CA LYS A 184 10.25 5.79 7.52
C LYS A 184 10.28 4.46 6.77
N LEU A 185 9.15 3.77 6.67
CA LEU A 185 9.02 2.52 5.92
C LEU A 185 9.45 2.72 4.46
N PHE A 186 8.90 3.74 3.78
CA PHE A 186 9.28 4.10 2.42
C PHE A 186 10.81 4.26 2.24
N SER A 187 11.48 4.93 3.18
CA SER A 187 12.92 5.17 3.11
C SER A 187 13.76 3.87 3.18
N LEU A 188 13.17 2.77 3.60
CA LEU A 188 13.81 1.47 3.77
C LEU A 188 13.50 0.49 2.63
N ILE A 189 12.39 0.70 1.88
CA ILE A 189 11.94 -0.23 0.85
C ILE A 189 12.87 -0.19 -0.36
N CYS A 190 13.35 -1.37 -0.76
CA CYS A 190 13.94 -1.57 -2.08
C CYS A 190 13.20 -2.70 -2.82
N GLU A 191 13.51 -2.94 -4.10
CA GLU A 191 12.77 -3.86 -4.97
C GLU A 191 12.61 -5.26 -4.35
N ARG A 192 13.65 -5.80 -3.72
CA ARG A 192 13.64 -7.13 -3.09
C ARG A 192 12.69 -7.24 -1.89
N ASP A 193 12.33 -6.11 -1.26
CA ASP A 193 11.51 -6.09 -0.06
C ASP A 193 10.01 -6.12 -0.35
N ILE A 194 9.61 -5.78 -1.60
CA ILE A 194 8.21 -5.65 -2.00
C ILE A 194 7.41 -6.93 -1.72
N LYS A 195 8.01 -8.09 -1.99
CA LYS A 195 7.36 -9.38 -1.74
C LYS A 195 7.04 -9.57 -0.25
N GLY A 196 7.98 -9.21 0.63
CA GLY A 196 7.75 -9.23 2.08
C GLY A 196 6.59 -8.32 2.48
N MET A 197 6.53 -7.10 1.94
CA MET A 197 5.45 -6.16 2.24
C MET A 197 4.08 -6.69 1.80
N ILE A 198 3.97 -7.24 0.59
CA ILE A 198 2.70 -7.78 0.06
C ILE A 198 2.25 -9.04 0.83
N PHE A 199 3.18 -9.84 1.32
CA PHE A 199 2.89 -11.11 1.99
C PHE A 199 2.76 -10.99 3.52
N TYR A 200 2.72 -9.78 4.07
CA TYR A 200 2.70 -9.52 5.51
C TYR A 200 1.58 -10.26 6.26
N ARG A 201 0.40 -10.49 5.64
CA ARG A 201 -0.74 -11.17 6.26
C ARG A 201 -0.42 -12.61 6.68
N ASP A 202 0.52 -13.30 6.01
CA ASP A 202 0.96 -14.64 6.41
C ASP A 202 1.58 -14.65 7.81
N TYR A 203 2.09 -13.50 8.25
CA TYR A 203 2.80 -13.31 9.52
C TYR A 203 1.92 -12.66 10.60
N ILE A 204 0.67 -12.31 10.31
CA ILE A 204 -0.27 -11.88 11.35
C ILE A 204 -0.73 -13.10 12.15
N ILE A 205 -0.65 -12.99 13.48
CA ILE A 205 -1.26 -13.96 14.39
C ILE A 205 -2.78 -13.84 14.26
N PRO A 206 -3.51 -14.89 13.91
CA PRO A 206 -4.96 -14.82 13.66
C PRO A 206 -5.72 -14.12 14.79
N ASN A 207 -6.60 -13.19 14.43
CA ASN A 207 -7.45 -12.38 15.34
C ASN A 207 -6.71 -11.47 16.33
N SER A 208 -5.39 -11.22 16.13
CA SER A 208 -4.60 -10.46 17.10
C SER A 208 -4.15 -9.07 16.63
N LYS A 209 -4.22 -8.76 15.34
CA LYS A 209 -3.66 -7.52 14.76
C LYS A 209 -2.13 -7.38 14.94
N ILE A 210 -1.44 -8.45 15.31
CA ILE A 210 -0.03 -8.50 15.71
C ILE A 210 0.76 -9.41 14.77
N LEU A 211 1.99 -9.01 14.40
CA LEU A 211 2.93 -9.81 13.62
C LEU A 211 3.60 -10.88 14.49
N ASP A 212 3.72 -12.08 13.97
CA ASP A 212 4.71 -13.09 14.38
C ASP A 212 6.09 -12.65 13.84
N CYS A 213 6.75 -11.79 14.60
CA CYS A 213 7.99 -11.16 14.19
C CYS A 213 9.14 -12.17 14.01
N ASP A 214 9.17 -13.22 14.81
CA ASP A 214 10.23 -14.25 14.71
C ASP A 214 10.14 -14.97 13.37
N ARG A 215 8.94 -15.40 12.99
CA ARG A 215 8.69 -16.05 11.71
C ARG A 215 8.89 -15.10 10.52
N TYR A 216 8.46 -13.86 10.65
CA TYR A 216 8.59 -12.87 9.59
C TYR A 216 10.06 -12.52 9.31
N LEU A 217 10.87 -12.34 10.37
CA LEU A 217 12.31 -12.12 10.25
C LEU A 217 13.08 -13.36 9.78
N GLN A 218 12.60 -14.57 10.10
CA GLN A 218 13.19 -15.81 9.59
C GLN A 218 13.06 -15.91 8.07
N ASP A 219 11.89 -15.58 7.52
CA ASP A 219 11.62 -15.67 6.08
C ASP A 219 12.21 -14.48 5.29
N PHE A 220 12.35 -13.30 5.93
CA PHE A 220 12.92 -12.09 5.34
C PHE A 220 14.09 -11.50 6.16
N PRO A 221 15.18 -12.25 6.40
CA PRO A 221 16.22 -11.89 7.38
C PRO A 221 17.02 -10.63 7.02
N PHE A 222 17.02 -10.24 5.74
CA PHE A 222 17.77 -9.07 5.25
C PHE A 222 16.87 -7.91 4.84
N SER A 223 15.59 -7.98 5.17
CA SER A 223 14.63 -6.92 4.83
C SER A 223 14.61 -5.84 5.93
N ALA A 224 15.14 -4.67 5.61
CA ALA A 224 15.09 -3.52 6.51
C ALA A 224 13.65 -3.06 6.82
N PRO A 225 12.71 -3.04 5.86
CA PRO A 225 11.30 -2.76 6.13
C PRO A 225 10.66 -3.75 7.11
N VAL A 226 10.87 -5.07 6.91
CA VAL A 226 10.33 -6.11 7.80
C VAL A 226 10.86 -5.93 9.22
N LYS A 227 12.18 -5.72 9.36
CA LYS A 227 12.78 -5.44 10.65
C LYS A 227 12.16 -4.21 11.31
N TYR A 228 11.99 -3.13 10.57
CA TYR A 228 11.38 -1.90 11.08
C TYR A 228 9.96 -2.13 11.60
N LEU A 229 9.11 -2.86 10.86
CA LEU A 229 7.75 -3.16 11.30
C LEU A 229 7.72 -4.01 12.57
N CYS A 230 8.62 -4.98 12.69
CA CYS A 230 8.77 -5.80 13.89
C CYS A 230 9.27 -4.98 15.09
N ASP A 231 10.27 -4.12 14.88
CA ASP A 231 10.80 -3.23 15.92
C ASP A 231 9.73 -2.24 16.41
N LEU A 232 8.93 -1.67 15.48
CA LEU A 232 7.81 -0.79 15.79
C LEU A 232 6.79 -1.48 16.69
N GLN A 233 6.33 -2.67 16.31
CA GLN A 233 5.39 -3.46 17.09
C GLN A 233 5.95 -3.85 18.46
N THR A 234 7.21 -4.31 18.53
CA THR A 234 7.87 -4.67 19.79
C THR A 234 7.92 -3.49 20.75
N ASN A 235 8.24 -2.29 20.26
CA ASN A 235 8.24 -1.08 21.06
C ASN A 235 6.86 -0.73 21.63
N ILE A 236 5.79 -0.98 20.87
CA ILE A 236 4.40 -0.78 21.33
C ILE A 236 4.07 -1.76 22.45
N LEU A 237 4.36 -3.06 22.25
CA LEU A 237 4.00 -4.11 23.21
C LEU A 237 4.83 -4.04 24.48
N THR A 238 6.13 -3.74 24.39
CA THR A 238 7.01 -3.63 25.57
C THR A 238 6.59 -2.47 26.48
N LYS A 239 6.17 -1.33 25.93
CA LYS A 239 5.65 -0.22 26.72
C LYS A 239 4.36 -0.61 27.48
N ALA A 240 3.54 -1.48 26.88
CA ALA A 240 2.31 -1.98 27.50
C ALA A 240 2.59 -2.83 28.76
N GLU A 241 3.66 -3.63 28.77
CA GLU A 241 4.03 -4.46 29.91
C GLU A 241 4.55 -3.61 31.09
N TYR A 242 5.40 -2.62 30.83
CA TYR A 242 5.98 -1.74 31.87
C TYR A 242 5.00 -0.67 32.39
N GLY A 243 3.97 -0.30 31.62
CA GLY A 243 2.95 0.68 32.06
C GLY A 243 1.95 0.14 33.08
N GLN A 244 1.85 -1.18 33.27
CA GLN A 244 0.94 -1.81 34.24
C GLN A 244 1.55 -1.96 35.65
N GLU A 245 2.87 -1.84 35.81
CA GLU A 245 3.53 -1.94 37.12
C GLU A 245 3.58 -0.62 37.93
N GLY A 246 3.03 0.48 37.39
CA GLY A 246 3.10 1.82 37.99
C GLY A 246 1.74 2.47 38.33
N ALA A 247 0.63 1.74 38.34
CA ALA A 247 -0.70 2.27 38.65
C ALA A 247 -1.29 1.69 39.92
#